data_3f738010aa624b7ba89b8cf6ee7c5b18
#
_entry.id   3f738010aa624b7ba89b8cf6ee7c5b18
#
_cell.length_a   1.000
_cell.length_b   1.000
_cell.length_c   1.000
_cell.angle_alpha   90.00
_cell.angle_beta   90.00
_cell.angle_gamma   90.00
#
_symmetry.space_group_name_H-M   'P 1'
#
loop_
_entity.id
_entity.type
_entity.pdbx_description
1 polymer ?
#
loop_
_entity_poly.entity_id
_entity_poly.type
_entity_poly.pdbx_seq_one_letter_code
_entity_poly.pdbx_strand_id
1 'polypeptide(L)'
;VCDLPDSFSARLKISGKCLLDLVMNFPYIFEVSESEEINIGVPVSNCTDLAENVNIVPPSESAPIVCVIDSGIQEQHKYLSAAIISEESVSLIPDNPSPSDQVGGGGHGTRVAGAVLYPDTIPTSGNYQLPCWIRNFRILDEHNGMPQEVYPPKAISKAVEVYYKDNPMPTRIYNHSIGSRKPCAMK
;
A
#
# COMPACT_ATOMS: atom_id res chain seq x y z
N VAL A 1 -2.61 10.84 16.30
CA VAL A 1 -3.46 9.92 17.05
C VAL A 1 -4.35 9.20 16.06
N CYS A 2 -4.56 7.92 16.28
CA CYS A 2 -5.52 7.10 15.57
C CYS A 2 -6.43 6.41 16.60
N ASP A 3 -7.73 6.68 16.51
CA ASP A 3 -8.73 6.08 17.39
C ASP A 3 -9.10 4.67 16.86
N LEU A 4 -9.19 3.72 17.77
CA LEU A 4 -9.61 2.34 17.57
C LEU A 4 -10.90 2.12 18.36
N PRO A 5 -11.66 1.03 18.14
CA PRO A 5 -12.95 0.83 18.79
C PRO A 5 -12.92 0.85 20.33
N ASP A 6 -11.83 0.41 20.93
CA ASP A 6 -11.65 0.23 22.39
C ASP A 6 -10.36 0.89 22.92
N SER A 7 -9.59 1.54 22.08
CA SER A 7 -8.29 2.08 22.41
C SER A 7 -7.90 3.22 21.46
N PHE A 8 -6.73 3.77 21.61
CA PHE A 8 -6.13 4.66 20.61
C PHE A 8 -4.64 4.39 20.47
N SER A 9 -4.09 4.73 19.32
CA SER A 9 -2.65 4.67 19.04
C SER A 9 -2.13 6.05 18.68
N ALA A 10 -0.95 6.40 19.20
CA ALA A 10 -0.34 7.69 18.94
C ALA A 10 1.16 7.55 18.67
N ARG A 11 1.67 8.26 17.66
CA ARG A 11 3.09 8.47 17.46
C ARG A 11 3.52 9.74 18.18
N LEU A 12 4.53 9.63 19.03
CA LEU A 12 5.06 10.74 19.81
C LEU A 12 6.55 10.90 19.52
N LYS A 13 7.01 12.16 19.44
CA LYS A 13 8.43 12.51 19.45
C LYS A 13 8.74 13.21 20.75
N ILE A 14 9.30 12.49 21.72
CA ILE A 14 9.50 12.97 23.08
C ILE A 14 10.91 12.56 23.58
N SER A 15 11.39 13.22 24.62
CA SER A 15 12.63 12.81 25.29
C SER A 15 12.42 11.55 26.14
N GLY A 16 13.48 10.80 26.41
CA GLY A 16 13.40 9.63 27.29
C GLY A 16 12.86 9.95 28.69
N LYS A 17 13.16 11.15 29.24
CA LYS A 17 12.60 11.60 30.52
C LYS A 17 11.09 11.79 30.42
N CYS A 18 10.61 12.42 29.36
CA CYS A 18 9.19 12.61 29.13
C CYS A 18 8.47 11.28 28.91
N LEU A 19 9.11 10.31 28.24
CA LEU A 19 8.57 8.96 28.08
C LEU A 19 8.43 8.26 29.45
N LEU A 20 9.47 8.34 30.29
CA LEU A 20 9.42 7.77 31.63
C LEU A 20 8.31 8.39 32.47
N ASP A 21 8.22 9.73 32.47
CA ASP A 21 7.17 10.44 33.18
C ASP A 21 5.76 10.05 32.70
N LEU A 22 5.60 9.88 31.38
CA LEU A 22 4.35 9.43 30.78
C LEU A 22 3.97 8.03 31.23
N VAL A 23 4.90 7.07 31.13
CA VAL A 23 4.66 5.66 31.52
C VAL A 23 4.36 5.53 33.01
N MET A 24 5.03 6.31 33.86
CA MET A 24 4.86 6.25 35.31
C MET A 24 3.58 6.93 35.82
N ASN A 25 3.04 7.90 35.08
CA ASN A 25 1.92 8.72 35.54
C ASN A 25 0.62 8.50 34.76
N PHE A 26 0.66 7.80 33.62
CA PHE A 26 -0.54 7.51 32.82
C PHE A 26 -0.85 6.01 32.84
N PRO A 27 -1.80 5.55 33.68
CA PRO A 27 -2.02 4.13 33.93
C PRO A 27 -2.70 3.35 32.79
N TYR A 28 -3.09 4.03 31.73
CA TYR A 28 -3.80 3.43 30.60
C TYR A 28 -2.91 3.14 29.40
N ILE A 29 -1.57 3.22 29.56
CA ILE A 29 -0.64 2.79 28.53
C ILE A 29 -0.58 1.26 28.52
N PHE A 30 -1.00 0.66 27.42
CA PHE A 30 -0.95 -0.77 27.22
C PHE A 30 0.41 -1.21 26.65
N GLU A 31 0.93 -0.44 25.70
CA GLU A 31 2.19 -0.76 25.01
C GLU A 31 2.93 0.52 24.60
N VAL A 32 4.25 0.46 24.68
CA VAL A 32 5.16 1.45 24.11
C VAL A 32 6.17 0.73 23.24
N SER A 33 6.21 1.09 21.96
CA SER A 33 7.20 0.56 21.01
C SER A 33 7.93 1.70 20.28
N GLU A 34 9.14 1.43 19.85
CA GLU A 34 9.86 2.35 18.99
C GLU A 34 9.20 2.37 17.61
N SER A 35 9.01 3.59 17.05
CA SER A 35 8.45 3.72 15.70
C SER A 35 9.40 3.06 14.70
N GLU A 36 8.86 2.15 13.92
CA GLU A 36 9.60 1.49 12.86
C GLU A 36 9.78 2.40 11.64
N GLU A 37 10.98 2.35 11.06
CA GLU A 37 11.23 2.93 9.75
C GLU A 37 10.86 1.91 8.67
N ILE A 38 9.84 2.21 7.91
CA ILE A 38 9.41 1.37 6.80
C ILE A 38 10.18 1.80 5.56
N ASN A 39 11.04 0.91 5.07
CA ASN A 39 11.76 1.07 3.81
C ASN A 39 11.90 -0.31 3.13
N ILE A 40 11.30 -0.45 1.97
CA ILE A 40 11.32 -1.68 1.18
C ILE A 40 12.38 -1.53 0.09
N GLY A 41 13.54 -2.18 0.27
CA GLY A 41 14.54 -2.25 -0.80
C GLY A 41 14.02 -3.06 -1.98
N VAL A 42 14.06 -2.47 -3.15
CA VAL A 42 13.62 -3.12 -4.38
C VAL A 42 14.79 -3.82 -5.05
N PRO A 43 14.75 -5.15 -5.25
CA PRO A 43 15.73 -5.79 -6.13
C PRO A 43 15.48 -5.31 -7.56
N VAL A 44 16.50 -4.79 -8.20
CA VAL A 44 16.45 -4.45 -9.63
C VAL A 44 16.42 -5.76 -10.41
N SER A 45 15.30 -6.03 -11.07
CA SER A 45 15.22 -7.10 -12.08
C SER A 45 15.06 -6.48 -13.47
N ASN A 46 15.86 -6.92 -14.41
CA ASN A 46 15.70 -6.53 -15.80
C ASN A 46 14.36 -7.06 -16.32
N CYS A 47 13.50 -6.17 -16.80
CA CYS A 47 12.27 -6.56 -17.47
C CYS A 47 12.63 -7.23 -18.80
N THR A 48 12.16 -8.45 -19.01
CA THR A 48 12.14 -9.08 -20.34
C THR A 48 11.08 -8.40 -21.20
N ASP A 49 11.32 -8.35 -22.50
CA ASP A 49 10.41 -7.74 -23.48
C ASP A 49 9.00 -8.31 -23.35
N LEU A 50 8.04 -7.39 -23.35
CA LEU A 50 6.64 -7.74 -23.21
C LEU A 50 6.15 -8.46 -24.49
N ALA A 51 5.50 -9.60 -24.32
CA ALA A 51 4.95 -10.36 -25.43
C ALA A 51 3.96 -9.52 -26.26
N GLU A 52 4.19 -9.44 -27.58
CA GLU A 52 3.39 -8.61 -28.49
C GLU A 52 1.97 -9.15 -28.75
N ASN A 53 1.75 -10.44 -28.45
CA ASN A 53 0.55 -11.17 -28.85
C ASN A 53 -0.44 -11.45 -27.69
N VAL A 54 -0.38 -10.67 -26.61
CA VAL A 54 -1.28 -10.80 -25.48
C VAL A 54 -2.36 -9.72 -25.55
N ASN A 55 -3.62 -10.13 -25.52
CA ASN A 55 -4.76 -9.26 -25.35
C ASN A 55 -5.26 -9.32 -23.91
N ILE A 56 -5.05 -8.24 -23.15
CA ILE A 56 -5.51 -8.13 -21.76
C ILE A 56 -6.95 -7.61 -21.75
N VAL A 57 -7.85 -8.42 -21.20
CA VAL A 57 -9.27 -8.13 -21.10
C VAL A 57 -9.57 -7.61 -19.67
N PRO A 58 -10.31 -6.50 -19.51
CA PRO A 58 -10.70 -5.99 -18.20
C PRO A 58 -11.41 -7.03 -17.34
N PRO A 59 -11.39 -6.88 -16.00
CA PRO A 59 -12.21 -7.70 -15.12
C PRO A 59 -13.70 -7.59 -15.47
N SER A 60 -14.50 -8.60 -15.12
CA SER A 60 -15.94 -8.50 -15.23
C SER A 60 -16.49 -7.41 -14.28
N GLU A 61 -17.68 -6.87 -14.57
CA GLU A 61 -18.32 -5.86 -13.71
C GLU A 61 -18.55 -6.36 -12.28
N SER A 62 -18.76 -7.66 -12.10
CA SER A 62 -18.95 -8.30 -10.80
C SER A 62 -17.67 -8.80 -10.15
N ALA A 63 -16.52 -8.57 -10.78
CA ALA A 63 -15.23 -9.00 -10.22
C ALA A 63 -14.93 -8.28 -8.90
N PRO A 64 -14.23 -8.93 -7.96
CA PRO A 64 -13.84 -8.29 -6.71
C PRO A 64 -12.90 -7.11 -6.96
N ILE A 65 -12.88 -6.19 -5.99
CA ILE A 65 -11.97 -5.03 -6.00
C ILE A 65 -10.93 -5.24 -4.90
N VAL A 66 -9.65 -5.14 -5.25
CA VAL A 66 -8.52 -5.20 -4.33
C VAL A 66 -7.88 -3.82 -4.22
N CYS A 67 -7.73 -3.32 -3.00
CA CYS A 67 -6.94 -2.12 -2.74
C CYS A 67 -5.48 -2.52 -2.51
N VAL A 68 -4.56 -1.96 -3.27
CA VAL A 68 -3.11 -2.09 -3.06
C VAL A 68 -2.61 -0.85 -2.33
N ILE A 69 -2.17 -1.03 -1.07
CA ILE A 69 -1.62 0.01 -0.21
C ILE A 69 -0.10 -0.11 -0.25
N ASP A 70 0.58 0.74 -1.03
CA ASP A 70 1.99 0.56 -1.34
C ASP A 70 2.68 1.86 -1.84
N SER A 71 3.74 1.74 -2.67
CA SER A 71 4.47 2.85 -3.29
C SER A 71 3.74 3.54 -4.45
N GLY A 72 2.52 3.14 -4.73
CA GLY A 72 1.78 3.54 -5.92
C GLY A 72 1.88 2.51 -7.05
N ILE A 73 1.22 2.76 -8.16
CA ILE A 73 1.18 1.85 -9.30
C ILE A 73 1.46 2.65 -10.59
N GLN A 74 2.22 2.06 -11.51
CA GLN A 74 2.32 2.54 -12.89
C GLN A 74 1.04 2.18 -13.64
N GLU A 75 0.02 3.03 -13.48
CA GLU A 75 -1.36 2.74 -13.92
C GLU A 75 -1.48 2.58 -15.44
N GLN A 76 -0.59 3.19 -16.21
CA GLN A 76 -0.56 3.07 -17.67
C GLN A 76 0.22 1.84 -18.16
N HIS A 77 0.72 1.00 -17.26
CA HIS A 77 1.42 -0.21 -17.66
C HIS A 77 0.47 -1.15 -18.40
N LYS A 78 0.84 -1.61 -19.59
CA LYS A 78 -0.04 -2.33 -20.52
C LYS A 78 -0.69 -3.60 -19.94
N TYR A 79 -0.07 -4.23 -18.96
CA TYR A 79 -0.63 -5.41 -18.27
C TYR A 79 -1.53 -5.05 -17.08
N LEU A 80 -1.54 -3.79 -16.63
CA LEU A 80 -2.27 -3.38 -15.42
C LEU A 80 -3.43 -2.44 -15.72
N SER A 81 -3.25 -1.56 -16.72
CA SER A 81 -4.17 -0.44 -16.98
C SER A 81 -5.64 -0.83 -17.11
N ALA A 82 -5.91 -2.01 -17.69
CA ALA A 82 -7.27 -2.48 -17.90
C ALA A 82 -8.02 -2.86 -16.59
N ALA A 83 -7.31 -2.99 -15.46
CA ALA A 83 -7.93 -3.32 -14.17
C ALA A 83 -7.91 -2.16 -13.16
N ILE A 84 -7.24 -1.04 -13.45
CA ILE A 84 -7.07 0.02 -12.47
C ILE A 84 -8.21 1.04 -12.54
N ILE A 85 -8.81 1.34 -11.39
CA ILE A 85 -9.84 2.37 -11.26
C ILE A 85 -9.11 3.70 -10.95
N SER A 86 -8.53 4.31 -12.00
CA SER A 86 -7.62 5.45 -11.87
C SER A 86 -8.27 6.69 -11.24
N GLU A 87 -9.58 6.88 -11.43
CA GLU A 87 -10.33 8.01 -10.88
C GLU A 87 -10.43 7.95 -9.36
N GLU A 88 -10.23 6.78 -8.78
CA GLU A 88 -10.30 6.55 -7.35
C GLU A 88 -8.91 6.39 -6.70
N SER A 89 -7.85 6.58 -7.46
CA SER A 89 -6.47 6.46 -6.94
C SER A 89 -6.12 7.59 -5.98
N VAL A 90 -5.45 7.25 -4.88
CA VAL A 90 -5.12 8.19 -3.79
C VAL A 90 -3.63 8.14 -3.46
N SER A 91 -3.05 9.30 -3.18
CA SER A 91 -1.71 9.42 -2.58
C SER A 91 -1.81 10.12 -1.22
N LEU A 92 -1.15 9.57 -0.20
CA LEU A 92 -0.96 10.21 1.10
C LEU A 92 0.44 10.82 1.25
N ILE A 93 1.22 10.87 0.17
CA ILE A 93 2.56 11.47 0.23
C ILE A 93 2.42 12.99 0.34
N PRO A 94 3.00 13.63 1.38
CA PRO A 94 2.98 15.08 1.51
C PRO A 94 3.54 15.76 0.25
N ASP A 95 2.86 16.81 -0.20
CA ASP A 95 3.24 17.63 -1.37
C ASP A 95 3.35 16.86 -2.71
N ASN A 96 2.92 15.59 -2.74
CA ASN A 96 2.93 14.76 -3.95
C ASN A 96 1.61 13.99 -4.12
N PRO A 97 0.59 14.60 -4.74
CA PRO A 97 -0.72 13.96 -4.92
C PRO A 97 -0.74 12.86 -5.98
N SER A 98 0.36 12.64 -6.71
CA SER A 98 0.43 11.61 -7.75
C SER A 98 0.34 10.22 -7.14
N PRO A 99 -0.61 9.35 -7.56
CA PRO A 99 -0.69 7.97 -7.11
C PRO A 99 0.28 7.05 -7.84
N SER A 100 1.02 7.58 -8.82
CA SER A 100 1.96 6.82 -9.64
C SER A 100 3.14 6.32 -8.79
N ASP A 101 3.58 5.10 -9.08
CA ASP A 101 4.80 4.55 -8.51
C ASP A 101 6.03 5.28 -9.07
N GLN A 102 6.73 5.98 -8.20
CA GLN A 102 7.89 6.81 -8.56
C GLN A 102 9.23 6.18 -8.11
N VAL A 103 9.19 4.96 -7.60
CA VAL A 103 10.40 4.25 -7.18
C VAL A 103 11.23 3.85 -8.40
N GLY A 104 12.50 4.25 -8.42
CA GLY A 104 13.42 3.93 -9.51
C GLY A 104 13.66 2.43 -9.67
N GLY A 105 13.78 1.96 -10.91
CA GLY A 105 14.03 0.54 -11.20
C GLY A 105 12.81 -0.38 -11.13
N GLY A 106 11.61 0.19 -11.19
CA GLY A 106 10.34 -0.54 -11.12
C GLY A 106 9.86 -0.72 -9.68
N GLY A 107 8.81 -0.01 -9.34
CA GLY A 107 8.32 0.12 -7.98
C GLY A 107 7.71 -1.14 -7.38
N HIS A 108 7.65 -1.16 -6.07
CA HIS A 108 7.12 -2.29 -5.32
C HIS A 108 5.62 -2.45 -5.53
N GLY A 109 4.84 -1.37 -5.42
CA GLY A 109 3.39 -1.42 -5.57
C GLY A 109 2.95 -1.84 -6.99
N THR A 110 3.69 -1.44 -8.02
CA THR A 110 3.45 -1.90 -9.39
C THR A 110 3.62 -3.42 -9.51
N ARG A 111 4.64 -3.99 -8.86
CA ARG A 111 4.88 -5.44 -8.83
C ARG A 111 3.83 -6.18 -8.03
N VAL A 112 3.42 -5.62 -6.89
CA VAL A 112 2.34 -6.16 -6.06
C VAL A 112 1.03 -6.21 -6.85
N ALA A 113 0.67 -5.14 -7.55
CA ALA A 113 -0.49 -5.14 -8.44
C ALA A 113 -0.38 -6.23 -9.53
N GLY A 114 0.82 -6.38 -10.10
CA GLY A 114 1.10 -7.46 -11.05
C GLY A 114 0.89 -8.85 -10.44
N ALA A 115 1.38 -9.10 -9.23
CA ALA A 115 1.20 -10.38 -8.54
C ALA A 115 -0.27 -10.66 -8.19
N VAL A 116 -1.06 -9.62 -7.87
CA VAL A 116 -2.51 -9.77 -7.63
C VAL A 116 -3.25 -10.14 -8.91
N LEU A 117 -2.88 -9.54 -10.04
CA LEU A 117 -3.56 -9.75 -11.32
C LEU A 117 -3.11 -11.03 -12.05
N TYR A 118 -1.90 -11.49 -11.77
CA TYR A 118 -1.25 -12.64 -12.41
C TYR A 118 -0.67 -13.59 -11.35
N PRO A 119 -1.52 -14.28 -10.58
CA PRO A 119 -1.07 -15.09 -9.45
C PRO A 119 -0.22 -16.31 -9.85
N ASP A 120 -0.47 -16.86 -11.02
CA ASP A 120 0.24 -18.07 -11.48
C ASP A 120 1.38 -17.72 -12.43
N THR A 121 1.04 -17.12 -13.57
CA THR A 121 2.02 -16.76 -14.60
C THR A 121 1.55 -15.55 -15.42
N ILE A 122 2.49 -14.77 -15.89
CA ILE A 122 2.20 -13.68 -16.83
C ILE A 122 1.92 -14.30 -18.22
N PRO A 123 0.78 -13.99 -18.85
CA PRO A 123 0.43 -14.55 -20.15
C PRO A 123 1.39 -14.06 -21.23
N THR A 124 1.78 -14.95 -22.13
CA THR A 124 2.68 -14.64 -23.25
C THR A 124 1.96 -14.58 -24.60
N SER A 125 0.70 -15.04 -24.68
CA SER A 125 -0.12 -14.98 -25.91
C SER A 125 -1.59 -15.18 -25.57
N GLY A 126 -2.45 -14.83 -26.51
CA GLY A 126 -3.91 -15.03 -26.43
C GLY A 126 -4.64 -13.99 -25.59
N ASN A 127 -5.88 -14.31 -25.21
CA ASN A 127 -6.71 -13.45 -24.38
C ASN A 127 -6.57 -13.84 -22.92
N TYR A 128 -6.34 -12.87 -22.05
CA TYR A 128 -6.31 -13.05 -20.61
C TYR A 128 -7.24 -12.08 -19.92
N GLN A 129 -8.31 -12.58 -19.30
CA GLN A 129 -9.23 -11.76 -18.53
C GLN A 129 -8.68 -11.59 -17.11
N LEU A 130 -8.57 -10.32 -16.68
CA LEU A 130 -8.09 -9.98 -15.36
C LEU A 130 -9.08 -10.43 -14.27
N PRO A 131 -8.58 -10.98 -13.14
CA PRO A 131 -9.43 -11.60 -12.12
C PRO A 131 -10.14 -10.60 -11.20
N CYS A 132 -9.62 -9.39 -11.06
CA CYS A 132 -10.13 -8.39 -10.13
C CYS A 132 -9.81 -6.97 -10.59
N TRP A 133 -10.56 -5.99 -10.05
CA TRP A 133 -10.26 -4.56 -10.16
C TRP A 133 -9.23 -4.15 -9.11
N ILE A 134 -8.45 -3.13 -9.40
CA ILE A 134 -7.42 -2.58 -8.48
C ILE A 134 -7.76 -1.14 -8.15
N ARG A 135 -7.72 -0.82 -6.84
CA ARG A 135 -7.63 0.54 -6.29
C ARG A 135 -6.23 0.80 -5.80
N ASN A 136 -5.66 1.90 -6.22
CA ASN A 136 -4.29 2.28 -5.92
C ASN A 136 -4.27 3.28 -4.76
N PHE A 137 -3.60 2.91 -3.65
CA PHE A 137 -3.47 3.75 -2.46
C PHE A 137 -2.00 3.92 -2.08
N ARG A 138 -1.40 5.03 -2.49
CA ARG A 138 0.02 5.28 -2.32
C ARG A 138 0.32 5.86 -0.94
N ILE A 139 1.26 5.21 -0.21
CA ILE A 139 1.75 5.64 1.10
C ILE A 139 3.27 5.62 1.23
N LEU A 140 4.00 5.16 0.22
CA LEU A 140 5.46 5.18 0.17
C LEU A 140 5.95 6.20 -0.85
N ASP A 141 7.08 6.83 -0.54
CA ASP A 141 7.75 7.83 -1.38
C ASP A 141 8.56 7.20 -2.53
N GLU A 142 9.32 8.02 -3.27
CA GLU A 142 10.18 7.59 -4.38
C GLU A 142 11.40 6.76 -3.95
N HIS A 143 11.71 6.75 -2.66
CA HIS A 143 12.75 5.92 -2.05
C HIS A 143 12.22 4.63 -1.44
N ASN A 144 10.93 4.37 -1.66
CA ASN A 144 10.21 3.23 -1.11
C ASN A 144 10.16 3.24 0.44
N GLY A 145 10.23 4.42 1.01
CA GLY A 145 10.11 4.69 2.43
C GLY A 145 8.75 5.30 2.78
N MET A 146 8.31 5.10 4.00
CA MET A 146 7.11 5.79 4.50
C MET A 146 7.51 7.12 5.11
N PRO A 147 7.01 8.27 4.61
CA PRO A 147 7.26 9.57 5.22
C PRO A 147 6.85 9.59 6.69
N GLN A 148 7.57 10.36 7.51
CA GLN A 148 7.28 10.45 8.96
C GLN A 148 5.89 11.01 9.26
N GLU A 149 5.35 11.81 8.37
CA GLU A 149 4.02 12.40 8.43
C GLU A 149 2.91 11.36 8.18
N VAL A 150 3.25 10.29 7.47
CA VAL A 150 2.31 9.18 7.21
C VAL A 150 2.37 8.19 8.37
N TYR A 151 1.33 8.19 9.18
CA TYR A 151 1.20 7.27 10.31
C TYR A 151 0.49 5.98 9.86
N PRO A 152 1.14 4.78 9.90
CA PRO A 152 0.62 3.56 9.29
C PRO A 152 -0.82 3.20 9.70
N PRO A 153 -1.20 3.17 10.98
CA PRO A 153 -2.58 2.85 11.38
C PRO A 153 -3.60 3.84 10.79
N LYS A 154 -3.25 5.13 10.74
CA LYS A 154 -4.11 6.16 10.17
C LYS A 154 -4.22 6.04 8.65
N ALA A 155 -3.15 5.64 7.97
CA ALA A 155 -3.16 5.40 6.54
C ALA A 155 -4.10 4.24 6.17
N ILE A 156 -4.04 3.14 6.93
CA ILE A 156 -4.94 1.99 6.75
C ILE A 156 -6.38 2.38 7.03
N SER A 157 -6.65 3.07 8.15
CA SER A 157 -8.00 3.57 8.47
C SER A 157 -8.54 4.47 7.35
N LYS A 158 -7.68 5.33 6.77
CA LYS A 158 -8.06 6.22 5.66
C LYS A 158 -8.38 5.44 4.38
N ALA A 159 -7.64 4.39 4.06
CA ALA A 159 -7.93 3.54 2.91
C ALA A 159 -9.30 2.86 3.07
N VAL A 160 -9.62 2.36 4.27
CA VAL A 160 -10.93 1.75 4.57
C VAL A 160 -12.04 2.81 4.52
N GLU A 161 -11.82 4.00 5.09
CA GLU A 161 -12.80 5.09 5.02
C GLU A 161 -13.14 5.46 3.59
N VAL A 162 -12.14 5.64 2.72
CA VAL A 162 -12.31 6.04 1.33
C VAL A 162 -12.99 4.96 0.48
N TYR A 163 -12.61 3.69 0.67
CA TYR A 163 -12.97 2.64 -0.27
C TYR A 163 -14.04 1.67 0.23
N TYR A 164 -14.41 1.73 1.49
CA TYR A 164 -15.45 0.87 2.05
C TYR A 164 -16.67 1.66 2.50
N LYS A 165 -16.46 2.72 3.28
CA LYS A 165 -17.54 3.49 3.85
C LYS A 165 -18.19 4.37 2.77
N ASP A 166 -19.50 4.31 2.67
CA ASP A 166 -20.30 5.12 1.74
C ASP A 166 -19.95 4.93 0.25
N ASN A 167 -19.19 3.87 -0.10
CA ASN A 167 -18.83 3.57 -1.47
C ASN A 167 -19.84 2.57 -2.09
N PRO A 168 -20.44 2.87 -3.25
CA PRO A 168 -21.41 1.98 -3.91
C PRO A 168 -20.80 0.64 -4.33
N MET A 169 -19.47 0.60 -4.54
CA MET A 169 -18.72 -0.63 -4.80
C MET A 169 -17.61 -0.79 -3.74
N PRO A 170 -17.95 -1.25 -2.51
CA PRO A 170 -17.01 -1.26 -1.41
C PRO A 170 -15.87 -2.26 -1.62
N THR A 171 -14.63 -1.81 -1.39
CA THR A 171 -13.47 -2.70 -1.33
C THR A 171 -13.49 -3.48 -0.03
N ARG A 172 -13.32 -4.80 -0.13
CA ARG A 172 -13.27 -5.71 1.03
C ARG A 172 -11.93 -6.43 1.18
N ILE A 173 -11.06 -6.29 0.20
CA ILE A 173 -9.73 -6.93 0.14
C ILE A 173 -8.69 -5.84 0.07
N TYR A 174 -7.81 -5.79 1.08
CA TYR A 174 -6.72 -4.83 1.17
C TYR A 174 -5.40 -5.59 1.21
N ASN A 175 -4.54 -5.33 0.23
CA ASN A 175 -3.17 -5.82 0.25
C ASN A 175 -2.27 -4.75 0.87
N HIS A 176 -1.54 -5.11 1.91
CA HIS A 176 -0.60 -4.27 2.60
C HIS A 176 0.73 -5.01 2.71
N SER A 177 1.50 -5.02 1.62
CA SER A 177 2.79 -5.74 1.50
C SER A 177 3.97 -4.89 1.97
N ILE A 178 3.83 -4.24 3.13
CA ILE A 178 4.80 -3.32 3.68
C ILE A 178 5.28 -3.86 5.03
N GLY A 179 6.59 -3.89 5.25
CA GLY A 179 7.19 -4.35 6.49
C GLY A 179 8.41 -3.53 6.90
N SER A 180 8.81 -3.65 8.16
CA SER A 180 10.04 -3.07 8.67
C SER A 180 11.22 -4.00 8.43
N ARG A 181 12.40 -3.41 8.19
CA ARG A 181 13.69 -4.14 8.11
C ARG A 181 14.37 -4.29 9.46
N LYS A 182 13.86 -3.65 10.52
CA LYS A 182 14.46 -3.83 11.85
C LYS A 182 14.30 -5.29 12.27
N PRO A 183 15.38 -5.97 12.69
CA PRO A 183 15.28 -7.32 13.24
C PRO A 183 14.34 -7.27 14.45
N CYS A 184 13.37 -8.15 14.48
CA CYS A 184 12.60 -8.37 15.71
C CYS A 184 13.54 -8.90 16.77
N ALA A 185 13.84 -8.10 17.79
CA ALA A 185 14.59 -8.59 18.95
C ALA A 185 13.70 -9.60 19.66
N MET A 186 13.98 -10.88 19.44
CA MET A 186 13.41 -11.92 20.32
C MET A 186 13.96 -11.68 21.72
N LYS A 187 13.09 -11.29 22.63
CA LYS A 187 13.35 -11.27 24.07
C LYS A 187 13.11 -12.65 24.67
#